data_bd00a51c906b42b0ddefe2f4e7676613
#
_entry.id   bd00a51c906b42b0ddefe2f4e7676613
#
_cell.length_a   1.000
_cell.length_b   1.000
_cell.length_c   1.000
_cell.angle_alpha   90.00
_cell.angle_beta   90.00
_cell.angle_gamma   90.00
#
_symmetry.space_group_name_H-M   'P 1'
#
loop_
_entity.id
_entity.type
_entity.pdbx_description
1 polymer ?
#
loop_
_entity_poly.entity_id
_entity_poly.type
_entity_poly.pdbx_seq_one_letter_code
_entity_poly.pdbx_strand_id
1 'polypeptide(L)'
;MLKKTLTAVAIATLALSAHAADVLKVAATAVPHAEILNFVKPQLKAEGIELQVREFSDYVQPNAAVEDKQLDANFFQHQPYLDSYNKDRKSSLVQVPNGKVHVEPFGAYSKKVKSAAELKDGATIAIPNDPPTVAAPCCCWPSKA
;
A
#
# COMPACT_ATOMS: atom_id res chain seq x y z
N MET A 1 -39.62 67.84 3.76
CA MET A 1 -39.87 66.39 3.99
C MET A 1 -38.83 65.61 3.21
N LEU A 2 -37.82 65.14 3.91
CA LEU A 2 -36.66 64.49 3.29
C LEU A 2 -36.89 62.97 3.32
N LYS A 3 -37.14 62.38 2.15
CA LYS A 3 -37.28 60.94 2.01
C LYS A 3 -35.87 60.31 2.00
N LYS A 4 -35.49 59.66 3.06
CA LYS A 4 -34.28 58.85 3.13
C LYS A 4 -34.56 57.53 2.46
N THR A 5 -34.07 57.32 1.28
CA THR A 5 -34.00 56.00 0.63
C THR A 5 -32.81 55.24 1.21
N LEU A 6 -33.13 54.23 1.98
CA LEU A 6 -32.14 53.27 2.50
C LEU A 6 -31.85 52.23 1.43
N THR A 7 -30.71 52.34 0.75
CA THR A 7 -30.23 51.31 -0.19
C THR A 7 -29.57 50.22 0.61
N ALA A 8 -30.28 49.09 0.78
CA ALA A 8 -29.72 47.89 1.36
C ALA A 8 -28.81 47.22 0.33
N VAL A 9 -27.50 47.34 0.53
CA VAL A 9 -26.49 46.56 -0.21
C VAL A 9 -26.45 45.17 0.41
N ALA A 10 -27.12 44.21 -0.25
CA ALA A 10 -26.98 42.79 0.08
C ALA A 10 -25.62 42.34 -0.41
N ILE A 11 -24.66 42.27 0.49
CA ILE A 11 -23.38 41.59 0.26
C ILE A 11 -23.67 40.09 0.30
N ALA A 12 -23.86 39.50 -0.90
CA ALA A 12 -23.85 38.04 -1.06
C ALA A 12 -22.43 37.57 -0.83
N THR A 13 -22.09 37.19 0.40
CA THR A 13 -20.89 36.44 0.70
C THR A 13 -21.06 35.05 0.09
N LEU A 14 -20.50 34.85 -1.13
CA LEU A 14 -20.21 33.51 -1.62
C LEU A 14 -19.18 32.91 -0.65
N ALA A 15 -19.68 32.13 0.32
CA ALA A 15 -18.85 31.22 1.07
C ALA A 15 -18.36 30.19 0.08
N LEU A 16 -17.16 30.42 -0.53
CA LEU A 16 -16.39 29.37 -1.13
C LEU A 16 -16.09 28.40 0.03
N SER A 17 -16.86 27.32 0.11
CA SER A 17 -16.51 26.19 0.93
C SER A 17 -15.20 25.65 0.37
N ALA A 18 -14.07 26.10 0.93
CA ALA A 18 -12.81 25.46 0.73
C ALA A 18 -12.99 24.06 1.34
N HIS A 19 -13.32 23.09 0.49
CA HIS A 19 -13.22 21.69 0.88
C HIS A 19 -11.73 21.47 1.16
N ALA A 20 -11.40 21.33 2.45
CA ALA A 20 -10.10 20.80 2.83
C ALA A 20 -9.99 19.43 2.15
N ALA A 21 -8.93 19.21 1.38
CA ALA A 21 -8.70 17.92 0.76
C ALA A 21 -8.62 16.87 1.86
N ASP A 22 -9.35 15.77 1.69
CA ASP A 22 -9.25 14.65 2.60
C ASP A 22 -7.85 14.03 2.45
N VAL A 23 -7.10 13.98 3.54
CA VAL A 23 -5.73 13.42 3.54
C VAL A 23 -5.82 11.92 3.78
N LEU A 24 -5.32 11.13 2.82
CA LEU A 24 -5.19 9.67 2.92
C LEU A 24 -3.70 9.28 3.05
N LYS A 25 -3.32 8.73 4.20
CA LYS A 25 -1.94 8.31 4.48
C LYS A 25 -1.82 6.80 4.28
N VAL A 26 -0.97 6.38 3.33
CA VAL A 26 -0.83 4.96 2.96
C VAL A 26 0.61 4.51 3.09
N ALA A 27 0.84 3.41 3.82
CA ALA A 27 2.11 2.71 3.84
C ALA A 27 2.28 1.87 2.56
N ALA A 28 3.47 1.84 1.98
CA ALA A 28 3.79 1.01 0.83
C ALA A 28 5.24 0.55 0.86
N THR A 29 5.56 -0.56 0.19
CA THR A 29 6.92 -0.86 -0.22
C THR A 29 7.26 -0.10 -1.51
N ALA A 30 8.55 0.16 -1.76
CA ALA A 30 8.97 1.06 -2.84
C ALA A 30 8.46 0.60 -4.22
N VAL A 31 8.74 -0.65 -4.60
CA VAL A 31 8.42 -1.23 -5.91
C VAL A 31 7.64 -2.54 -5.72
N PRO A 32 6.52 -2.73 -6.40
CA PRO A 32 5.83 -1.81 -7.32
C PRO A 32 4.83 -0.88 -6.60
N HIS A 33 4.58 -1.06 -5.31
CA HIS A 33 3.42 -0.51 -4.59
C HIS A 33 3.42 1.02 -4.52
N ALA A 34 4.53 1.65 -4.08
CA ALA A 34 4.62 3.11 -4.04
C ALA A 34 4.58 3.73 -5.44
N GLU A 35 5.13 3.06 -6.46
CA GLU A 35 5.05 3.53 -7.85
C GLU A 35 3.60 3.57 -8.34
N ILE A 36 2.81 2.52 -8.06
CA ILE A 36 1.38 2.47 -8.40
C ILE A 36 0.61 3.58 -7.68
N LEU A 37 0.84 3.77 -6.38
CA LEU A 37 0.20 4.82 -5.60
C LEU A 37 0.56 6.22 -6.13
N ASN A 38 1.81 6.46 -6.45
CA ASN A 38 2.27 7.73 -7.02
C ASN A 38 1.69 7.98 -8.41
N PHE A 39 1.45 6.93 -9.21
CA PHE A 39 0.79 7.05 -10.51
C PHE A 39 -0.65 7.51 -10.39
N VAL A 40 -1.42 7.03 -9.41
CA VAL A 40 -2.82 7.41 -9.20
C VAL A 40 -3.00 8.70 -8.40
N LYS A 41 -1.95 9.20 -7.75
CA LYS A 41 -1.98 10.41 -6.91
C LYS A 41 -2.59 11.64 -7.58
N PRO A 42 -2.28 12.00 -8.86
CA PRO A 42 -2.90 13.13 -9.53
C PRO A 42 -4.41 12.98 -9.74
N GLN A 43 -4.87 11.75 -9.96
CA GLN A 43 -6.29 11.43 -10.14
C GLN A 43 -7.05 11.62 -8.82
N LEU A 44 -6.54 11.08 -7.73
CA LEU A 44 -7.11 11.26 -6.39
C LEU A 44 -7.15 12.73 -5.98
N LYS A 45 -6.12 13.50 -6.32
CA LYS A 45 -6.10 14.94 -6.07
C LYS A 45 -7.20 15.67 -6.81
N ALA A 46 -7.52 15.26 -8.05
CA ALA A 46 -8.64 15.84 -8.81
C ALA A 46 -10.01 15.54 -8.18
N GLU A 47 -10.11 14.45 -7.41
CA GLU A 47 -11.29 14.06 -6.64
C GLU A 47 -11.31 14.66 -5.21
N GLY A 48 -10.34 15.52 -4.87
CA GLY A 48 -10.25 16.18 -3.57
C GLY A 48 -9.54 15.36 -2.49
N ILE A 49 -8.86 14.27 -2.86
CA ILE A 49 -8.11 13.42 -1.93
C ILE A 49 -6.61 13.70 -2.06
N GLU A 50 -5.97 14.11 -0.97
CA GLU A 50 -4.52 14.25 -0.89
C GLU A 50 -3.89 12.91 -0.42
N LEU A 51 -3.32 12.15 -1.36
CA LEU A 51 -2.63 10.92 -1.05
C LEU A 51 -1.20 11.19 -0.55
N GLN A 52 -0.89 10.74 0.67
CA GLN A 52 0.44 10.76 1.26
C GLN A 52 0.98 9.32 1.35
N VAL A 53 2.00 9.00 0.56
CA VAL A 53 2.64 7.68 0.54
C VAL A 53 3.84 7.70 1.46
N ARG A 54 3.87 6.76 2.41
CA ARG A 54 5.03 6.49 3.27
C ARG A 54 5.66 5.16 2.90
N GLU A 55 6.89 5.20 2.44
CA GLU A 55 7.61 3.99 2.03
C GLU A 55 8.27 3.28 3.21
N PHE A 56 8.24 1.96 3.16
CA PHE A 56 8.88 1.05 4.11
C PHE A 56 9.70 0.01 3.37
N SER A 57 10.78 -0.45 4.00
CA SER A 57 11.67 -1.48 3.45
C SER A 57 11.45 -2.87 4.06
N ASP A 58 10.50 -3.01 5.00
CA ASP A 58 10.18 -4.26 5.67
C ASP A 58 8.67 -4.54 5.66
N TYR A 59 8.30 -5.76 6.07
CA TYR A 59 6.91 -6.22 6.04
C TYR A 59 6.16 -6.06 7.37
N VAL A 60 6.85 -5.72 8.46
CA VAL A 60 6.22 -5.64 9.80
C VAL A 60 5.66 -4.25 10.06
N GLN A 61 6.46 -3.22 9.78
CA GLN A 61 6.11 -1.83 10.11
C GLN A 61 4.84 -1.31 9.41
N PRO A 62 4.55 -1.63 8.12
CA PRO A 62 3.34 -1.14 7.47
C PRO A 62 2.05 -1.53 8.17
N ASN A 63 1.94 -2.77 8.64
CA ASN A 63 0.77 -3.23 9.40
C ASN A 63 0.72 -2.58 10.78
N ALA A 64 1.84 -2.51 11.49
CA ALA A 64 1.92 -1.88 12.81
C ALA A 64 1.51 -0.39 12.75
N ALA A 65 1.94 0.36 11.73
CA ALA A 65 1.60 1.76 11.57
C ALA A 65 0.09 2.00 11.33
N VAL A 66 -0.59 1.06 10.66
CA VAL A 66 -2.05 1.12 10.49
C VAL A 66 -2.76 0.73 11.79
N GLU A 67 -2.30 -0.32 12.47
CA GLU A 67 -2.85 -0.77 13.76
C GLU A 67 -2.77 0.34 14.82
N ASP A 68 -1.63 1.05 14.87
CA ASP A 68 -1.39 2.20 15.75
C ASP A 68 -2.09 3.49 15.28
N LYS A 69 -2.88 3.45 14.20
CA LYS A 69 -3.59 4.60 13.61
C LYS A 69 -2.67 5.76 13.21
N GLN A 70 -1.41 5.49 12.95
CA GLN A 70 -0.46 6.48 12.41
C GLN A 70 -0.70 6.69 10.91
N LEU A 71 -1.17 5.64 10.21
CA LEU A 71 -1.53 5.62 8.81
C LEU A 71 -2.93 5.04 8.65
N ASP A 72 -3.62 5.42 7.57
CA ASP A 72 -5.00 5.03 7.33
C ASP A 72 -5.10 3.64 6.67
N ALA A 73 -4.12 3.30 5.83
CA ALA A 73 -4.07 2.03 5.11
C ALA A 73 -2.63 1.62 4.78
N ASN A 74 -2.48 0.40 4.28
CA ASN A 74 -1.23 -0.03 3.64
C ASN A 74 -1.51 -0.76 2.31
N PHE A 75 -0.51 -0.73 1.43
CA PHE A 75 -0.53 -1.41 0.16
C PHE A 75 0.85 -2.05 -0.09
N PHE A 76 1.01 -3.34 0.27
CA PHE A 76 2.29 -4.05 0.13
C PHE A 76 2.15 -5.57 0.21
N GLN A 77 1.10 -6.11 0.80
CA GLN A 77 1.03 -7.49 1.24
C GLN A 77 0.02 -8.32 0.44
N HIS A 78 0.20 -9.63 0.48
CA HIS A 78 -0.74 -10.61 -0.01
C HIS A 78 -1.61 -11.17 1.14
N GLN A 79 -2.77 -11.72 0.82
CA GLN A 79 -3.73 -12.19 1.83
C GLN A 79 -3.15 -13.20 2.83
N PRO A 80 -2.34 -14.21 2.43
CA PRO A 80 -1.77 -15.16 3.41
C PRO A 80 -0.88 -14.49 4.46
N TYR A 81 -0.16 -13.41 4.10
CA TYR A 81 0.63 -12.66 5.06
C TYR A 81 -0.26 -11.88 6.04
N LEU A 82 -1.31 -11.23 5.54
CA LEU A 82 -2.27 -10.53 6.39
C LEU A 82 -2.93 -11.48 7.40
N ASP A 83 -3.32 -12.66 6.95
CA ASP A 83 -3.94 -13.69 7.82
C ASP A 83 -2.96 -14.16 8.91
N SER A 84 -1.70 -14.40 8.54
CA SER A 84 -0.64 -14.78 9.49
C SER A 84 -0.37 -13.64 10.48
N TYR A 85 -0.23 -12.41 10.01
CA TYR A 85 -0.02 -11.24 10.86
C TYR A 85 -1.15 -11.07 11.87
N ASN A 86 -2.40 -11.12 11.41
CA ASN A 86 -3.57 -10.99 12.28
C ASN A 86 -3.61 -12.08 13.35
N LYS A 87 -3.31 -13.34 12.97
CA LYS A 87 -3.25 -14.47 13.91
C LYS A 87 -2.17 -14.28 14.97
N ASP A 88 -0.96 -13.92 14.54
CA ASP A 88 0.21 -13.87 15.42
C ASP A 88 0.18 -12.64 16.34
N ARG A 89 -0.32 -11.52 15.84
CA ARG A 89 -0.41 -10.25 16.57
C ARG A 89 -1.75 -10.02 17.24
N LYS A 90 -2.75 -10.91 17.01
CA LYS A 90 -4.15 -10.74 17.45
C LYS A 90 -4.75 -9.43 16.91
N SER A 91 -4.33 -9.05 15.72
CA SER A 91 -4.77 -7.87 15.00
C SER A 91 -6.09 -8.14 14.27
N SER A 92 -6.79 -7.07 13.86
CA SER A 92 -8.05 -7.14 13.12
C SER A 92 -8.00 -6.34 11.81
N LEU A 93 -6.82 -6.22 11.21
CA LEU A 93 -6.68 -5.57 9.91
C LEU A 93 -7.44 -6.36 8.84
N VAL A 94 -8.12 -5.65 7.96
CA VAL A 94 -8.94 -6.25 6.89
C VAL A 94 -8.55 -5.72 5.53
N GLN A 95 -8.70 -6.57 4.51
CA GLN A 95 -8.59 -6.13 3.14
C GLN A 95 -9.80 -5.25 2.80
N VAL A 96 -9.58 -4.08 2.19
CA VAL A 96 -10.67 -3.25 1.70
C VAL A 96 -11.43 -3.97 0.58
N PRO A 97 -12.75 -3.79 0.46
CA PRO A 97 -13.52 -4.35 -0.64
C PRO A 97 -12.91 -3.99 -2.00
N ASN A 98 -12.82 -4.96 -2.90
CA ASN A 98 -12.21 -4.82 -4.23
C ASN A 98 -10.73 -4.37 -4.22
N GLY A 99 -10.02 -4.51 -3.08
CA GLY A 99 -8.65 -4.07 -2.90
C GLY A 99 -7.57 -4.99 -3.51
N LYS A 100 -7.95 -5.96 -4.37
CA LYS A 100 -6.97 -6.77 -5.12
C LYS A 100 -6.54 -6.01 -6.36
N VAL A 101 -5.32 -5.48 -6.35
CA VAL A 101 -4.82 -4.57 -7.40
C VAL A 101 -4.07 -5.32 -8.50
N HIS A 102 -3.19 -6.26 -8.13
CA HIS A 102 -2.35 -6.99 -9.09
C HIS A 102 -1.95 -8.36 -8.54
N VAL A 103 -1.35 -9.17 -9.41
CA VAL A 103 -0.79 -10.48 -9.06
C VAL A 103 0.72 -10.40 -9.23
N GLU A 104 1.45 -10.80 -8.20
CA GLU A 104 2.90 -10.95 -8.25
C GLU A 104 3.23 -12.44 -8.36
N PRO A 105 3.69 -12.93 -9.52
CA PRO A 105 4.04 -14.32 -9.66
C PRO A 105 5.29 -14.63 -8.84
N PHE A 106 5.23 -15.70 -8.08
CA PHE A 106 6.40 -16.22 -7.39
C PHE A 106 7.39 -16.79 -8.39
N GLY A 107 8.67 -16.42 -8.27
CA GLY A 107 9.70 -16.90 -9.18
C GLY A 107 11.09 -16.91 -8.55
N ALA A 108 11.96 -17.76 -9.07
CA ALA A 108 13.39 -17.74 -8.75
C ALA A 108 14.14 -16.88 -9.77
N TYR A 109 14.90 -15.91 -9.29
CA TYR A 109 15.63 -14.94 -10.12
C TYR A 109 17.13 -15.05 -9.87
N SER A 110 17.94 -15.04 -10.92
CA SER A 110 19.40 -15.10 -10.81
C SER A 110 20.09 -14.22 -11.86
N LYS A 111 21.14 -13.52 -11.44
CA LYS A 111 22.10 -12.88 -12.35
C LYS A 111 23.32 -13.76 -12.66
N LYS A 112 23.46 -14.91 -11.96
CA LYS A 112 24.65 -15.79 -12.04
C LYS A 112 24.41 -17.04 -12.89
N VAL A 113 23.20 -17.60 -12.86
CA VAL A 113 22.83 -18.83 -13.57
C VAL A 113 21.54 -18.63 -14.34
N LYS A 114 21.37 -19.37 -15.44
CA LYS A 114 20.18 -19.29 -16.31
C LYS A 114 19.14 -20.35 -15.98
N SER A 115 19.52 -21.39 -15.26
CA SER A 115 18.62 -22.47 -14.85
C SER A 115 18.98 -22.99 -13.45
N ALA A 116 18.02 -23.65 -12.80
CA ALA A 116 18.23 -24.27 -11.51
C ALA A 116 19.27 -25.43 -11.59
N ALA A 117 19.38 -26.09 -12.74
CA ALA A 117 20.33 -27.18 -12.98
C ALA A 117 21.82 -26.73 -12.91
N GLU A 118 22.07 -25.44 -13.15
CA GLU A 118 23.42 -24.85 -13.07
C GLU A 118 23.84 -24.47 -11.66
N LEU A 119 22.94 -24.58 -10.68
CA LEU A 119 23.28 -24.29 -9.28
C LEU A 119 24.22 -25.36 -8.74
N LYS A 120 25.36 -24.92 -8.22
CA LYS A 120 26.34 -25.79 -7.57
C LYS A 120 25.88 -26.12 -6.14
N ASP A 121 26.36 -27.24 -5.63
CA ASP A 121 26.17 -27.58 -4.23
C ASP A 121 26.79 -26.48 -3.32
N GLY A 122 26.07 -26.10 -2.27
CA GLY A 122 26.45 -25.01 -1.39
C GLY A 122 26.11 -23.60 -1.90
N ALA A 123 25.35 -23.46 -3.03
CA ALA A 123 24.89 -22.16 -3.48
C ALA A 123 23.97 -21.49 -2.45
N THR A 124 24.20 -20.20 -2.20
CA THR A 124 23.37 -19.40 -1.32
C THR A 124 22.18 -18.83 -2.09
N ILE A 125 20.98 -19.02 -1.55
CA ILE A 125 19.73 -18.52 -2.11
C ILE A 125 19.11 -17.56 -1.09
N ALA A 126 18.76 -16.34 -1.52
CA ALA A 126 17.98 -15.41 -0.71
C ALA A 126 16.51 -15.76 -0.85
N ILE A 127 15.80 -15.85 0.25
CA ILE A 127 14.35 -16.07 0.31
C ILE A 127 13.69 -14.93 1.09
N PRO A 128 12.40 -14.60 0.83
CA PRO A 128 11.65 -13.71 1.70
C PRO A 128 11.61 -14.21 3.14
N ASN A 129 11.41 -13.32 4.10
CA ASN A 129 11.36 -13.66 5.52
C ASN A 129 9.94 -13.78 6.08
N ASP A 130 8.92 -13.70 5.24
CA ASP A 130 7.53 -13.90 5.63
C ASP A 130 7.14 -15.39 5.60
N PRO A 131 6.55 -15.94 6.67
CA PRO A 131 6.29 -17.38 6.81
C PRO A 131 5.50 -18.01 5.66
N PRO A 132 4.42 -17.38 5.12
CA PRO A 132 3.67 -17.97 4.01
C PRO A 132 4.49 -18.09 2.72
N THR A 133 5.36 -17.13 2.43
CA THR A 133 6.19 -17.15 1.21
C THR A 133 7.36 -18.09 1.36
N VAL A 134 7.94 -18.25 2.55
CA VAL A 134 9.03 -19.23 2.81
C VAL A 134 8.56 -20.66 2.58
N ALA A 135 7.30 -20.97 2.88
CA ALA A 135 6.76 -22.32 2.67
C ALA A 135 6.57 -22.67 1.16
N ALA A 136 6.37 -21.68 0.30
CA ALA A 136 6.13 -21.89 -1.12
C ALA A 136 7.32 -22.46 -1.92
N PRO A 137 8.60 -22.04 -1.70
CA PRO A 137 9.75 -22.56 -2.42
C PRO A 137 9.98 -24.06 -2.24
N CYS A 138 9.68 -24.59 -1.06
CA CYS A 138 9.88 -26.01 -0.77
C CYS A 138 9.02 -26.93 -1.66
N CYS A 139 7.88 -26.43 -2.13
CA CYS A 139 6.97 -27.21 -2.99
C CYS A 139 7.29 -27.08 -4.47
N CYS A 140 7.97 -26.00 -4.90
CA CYS A 140 8.21 -25.68 -6.31
C CYS A 140 9.65 -26.00 -6.75
N TRP A 141 10.55 -26.31 -5.84
CA TRP A 141 11.93 -26.62 -6.20
C TRP A 141 12.03 -28.09 -6.59
N PRO A 142 12.55 -28.43 -7.78
CA PRO A 142 12.77 -29.83 -8.16
C PRO A 142 13.74 -30.44 -7.17
N SER A 143 13.31 -31.46 -6.42
CA SER A 143 14.22 -32.30 -5.67
C SER A 143 15.25 -32.89 -6.64
N LYS A 144 16.53 -32.66 -6.40
CA LYS A 144 17.55 -33.44 -7.08
C LYS A 144 17.34 -34.90 -6.65
N ALA A 145 16.89 -35.73 -7.59
CA ALA A 145 16.87 -37.19 -7.45
C ALA A 145 18.31 -37.73 -7.38
#